data_7382e5f1cc52901eb725c4710bd08027
#
_entry.id   7382e5f1cc52901eb725c4710bd08027
#
_cell.length_a   1.000
_cell.length_b   1.000
_cell.length_c   1.000
_cell.angle_alpha   90.00
_cell.angle_beta   90.00
_cell.angle_gamma   90.00
#
_symmetry.space_group_name_H-M   'P 1'
#
loop_
_entity.id
_entity.type
_entity.pdbx_description
1 polymer ?
#
loop_
_entity_poly.entity_id
_entity_poly.type
_entity_poly.pdbx_seq_one_letter_code
_entity_poly.pdbx_strand_id
1 'polypeptide(L)'
;MKVKEVIDLINNEDELYHNSDAKCLLKKHGIKQIACDLDVDRLRWYECATDIYKCEDGYVGVTGLSNLYSEMMSPSDCDVHCYAEEYEAVQTITYKRKK
;
A
#
# COMPACT_ATOMS: atom_id res chain seq x y z
N MET A 1 -15.65 4.79 4.46
CA MET A 1 -15.69 3.41 3.88
C MET A 1 -15.19 2.40 4.90
N LYS A 2 -15.74 1.23 4.84
CA LYS A 2 -15.31 0.11 5.67
C LYS A 2 -14.14 -0.64 5.02
N VAL A 3 -13.42 -1.41 5.81
CA VAL A 3 -12.27 -2.20 5.33
C VAL A 3 -12.62 -3.02 4.09
N LYS A 4 -13.71 -3.75 4.13
CA LYS A 4 -14.14 -4.61 3.02
C LYS A 4 -14.40 -3.80 1.74
N GLU A 5 -14.99 -2.63 1.87
CA GLU A 5 -15.26 -1.75 0.73
C GLU A 5 -13.96 -1.25 0.08
N VAL A 6 -12.97 -0.91 0.90
CA VAL A 6 -11.66 -0.46 0.40
C VAL A 6 -10.93 -1.60 -0.29
N ILE A 7 -10.96 -2.79 0.30
CA ILE A 7 -10.33 -3.97 -0.30
C ILE A 7 -10.95 -4.27 -1.66
N ASP A 8 -12.28 -4.25 -1.76
CA ASP A 8 -12.97 -4.50 -3.02
C ASP A 8 -12.66 -3.41 -4.05
N LEU A 9 -12.61 -2.14 -3.63
CA LEU A 9 -12.31 -1.03 -4.52
C LEU A 9 -10.92 -1.17 -5.15
N ILE A 10 -9.91 -1.47 -4.34
CA ILE A 10 -8.52 -1.59 -4.81
C ILE A 10 -8.35 -2.86 -5.66
N ASN A 11 -8.86 -3.99 -5.19
CA ASN A 11 -8.62 -5.27 -5.86
C ASN A 11 -9.39 -5.42 -7.17
N ASN A 12 -10.46 -4.65 -7.34
CA ASN A 12 -11.26 -4.69 -8.58
C ASN A 12 -10.90 -3.56 -9.55
N GLU A 13 -9.97 -2.68 -9.19
CA GLU A 13 -9.54 -1.59 -10.07
C GLU A 13 -8.53 -2.11 -11.09
N ASP A 14 -8.81 -1.88 -12.36
CA ASP A 14 -7.90 -2.25 -13.44
C ASP A 14 -6.77 -1.22 -13.58
N GLU A 15 -5.58 -1.67 -13.99
CA GLU A 15 -4.43 -0.80 -14.28
C GLU A 15 -3.96 0.05 -13.10
N LEU A 16 -4.16 -0.43 -11.89
CA LEU A 16 -3.69 0.24 -10.69
C LEU A 16 -2.37 -0.41 -10.25
N TYR A 17 -1.24 0.24 -10.54
CA TYR A 17 0.08 -0.33 -10.30
C TYR A 17 0.87 0.39 -9.22
N HIS A 18 0.84 1.72 -9.19
CA HIS A 18 1.62 2.53 -8.26
C HIS A 18 0.86 2.83 -6.97
N ASN A 19 1.60 2.85 -5.86
CA ASN A 19 1.06 3.25 -4.56
C ASN A 19 0.50 4.67 -4.58
N SER A 20 1.14 5.56 -5.33
CA SER A 20 0.68 6.95 -5.46
C SER A 20 -0.69 7.04 -6.13
N ASP A 21 -0.96 6.17 -7.09
CA ASP A 21 -2.27 6.13 -7.78
C ASP A 21 -3.35 5.62 -6.84
N ALA A 22 -3.03 4.58 -6.05
CA ALA A 22 -3.94 4.06 -5.04
C ALA A 22 -4.24 5.12 -3.97
N LYS A 23 -3.23 5.89 -3.56
CA LYS A 23 -3.39 6.98 -2.61
C LYS A 23 -4.34 8.04 -3.14
N CYS A 24 -4.19 8.42 -4.42
CA CYS A 24 -5.07 9.40 -5.05
C CYS A 24 -6.52 8.89 -5.10
N LEU A 25 -6.71 7.63 -5.46
CA LEU A 25 -8.03 7.02 -5.52
C LEU A 25 -8.71 7.01 -4.15
N LEU A 26 -8.00 6.59 -3.11
CA LEU A 26 -8.54 6.53 -1.76
C LEU A 26 -8.80 7.92 -1.17
N LYS A 27 -7.96 8.90 -1.52
CA LYS A 27 -8.17 10.28 -1.10
C LYS A 27 -9.48 10.85 -1.64
N LYS A 28 -9.87 10.47 -2.86
CA LYS A 28 -11.16 10.88 -3.44
C LYS A 28 -12.34 10.36 -2.63
N HIS A 29 -12.17 9.26 -1.92
CA HIS A 29 -13.18 8.66 -1.06
C HIS A 29 -13.06 9.12 0.40
N GLY A 30 -12.19 10.09 0.68
CA GLY A 30 -12.02 10.61 2.04
C GLY A 30 -11.22 9.71 2.96
N ILE A 31 -10.46 8.76 2.43
CA ILE A 31 -9.67 7.82 3.23
C ILE A 31 -8.26 8.36 3.40
N LYS A 32 -7.81 8.40 4.65
CA LYS A 32 -6.53 9.00 5.02
C LYS A 32 -5.44 7.95 5.20
N GLN A 33 -4.30 8.16 4.56
CA GLN A 33 -3.10 7.36 4.79
C GLN A 33 -2.50 7.71 6.16
N ILE A 34 -2.18 6.70 6.94
CA ILE A 34 -1.59 6.89 8.28
C ILE A 34 -0.16 6.37 8.40
N ALA A 35 0.27 5.53 7.47
CA ALA A 35 1.66 5.05 7.41
C ALA A 35 2.02 4.72 5.98
N CYS A 36 3.30 4.74 5.66
CA CYS A 36 3.78 4.44 4.31
C CYS A 36 5.11 3.70 4.36
N ASP A 37 5.46 3.13 3.21
CA ASP A 37 6.74 2.45 2.99
C ASP A 37 7.01 1.32 3.99
N LEU A 38 5.96 0.60 4.36
CA LEU A 38 6.10 -0.61 5.17
C LEU A 38 6.43 -1.79 4.25
N ASP A 39 7.14 -2.76 4.80
CA ASP A 39 7.50 -3.99 4.08
C ASP A 39 8.06 -3.71 2.69
N VAL A 40 9.01 -2.78 2.61
CA VAL A 40 9.65 -2.40 1.35
C VAL A 40 10.42 -3.58 0.79
N ASP A 41 10.08 -3.98 -0.43
CA ASP A 41 10.75 -5.06 -1.14
C ASP A 41 11.40 -4.50 -2.40
N ARG A 42 12.73 -4.50 -2.42
CA ARG A 42 13.51 -3.98 -3.55
C ARG A 42 13.89 -5.12 -4.47
N LEU A 43 13.35 -5.06 -5.67
CA LEU A 43 13.66 -6.00 -6.73
C LEU A 43 14.58 -5.34 -7.74
N ARG A 44 15.09 -6.12 -8.68
CA ARG A 44 16.11 -5.65 -9.63
C ARG A 44 15.67 -4.40 -10.41
N TRP A 45 14.40 -4.38 -10.85
CA TRP A 45 13.89 -3.35 -11.74
C TRP A 45 12.86 -2.44 -11.10
N TYR A 46 12.34 -2.82 -9.94
CA TYR A 46 11.30 -2.06 -9.27
C TYR A 46 11.29 -2.33 -7.76
N GLU A 47 10.58 -1.49 -7.06
CA GLU A 47 10.42 -1.59 -5.62
C GLU A 47 8.94 -1.59 -5.30
N CYS A 48 8.54 -2.44 -4.37
CA CYS A 48 7.18 -2.50 -3.84
C CYS A 48 7.17 -2.08 -2.38
N ALA A 49 6.08 -1.45 -1.95
CA ALA A 49 5.90 -1.06 -0.56
C ALA A 49 4.42 -1.12 -0.20
N THR A 50 4.14 -1.16 1.09
CA THR A 50 2.79 -1.18 1.63
C THR A 50 2.50 0.12 2.35
N ASP A 51 1.38 0.74 2.03
CA ASP A 51 0.87 1.94 2.71
C ASP A 51 -0.36 1.55 3.51
N ILE A 52 -0.50 2.11 4.71
CA ILE A 52 -1.62 1.80 5.60
C ILE A 52 -2.63 2.94 5.60
N TYR A 53 -3.89 2.60 5.47
CA TYR A 53 -5.01 3.52 5.46
C TYR A 53 -6.00 3.18 6.58
N LYS A 54 -6.54 4.21 7.21
CA LYS A 54 -7.52 4.02 8.27
C LYS A 54 -8.94 4.04 7.70
N CYS A 55 -9.71 3.00 8.03
CA CYS A 55 -11.12 2.88 7.68
C CYS A 55 -11.99 3.02 8.92
N GLU A 56 -13.31 3.01 8.74
CA GLU A 56 -14.26 3.16 9.84
C GLU A 56 -14.15 2.02 10.87
N ASP A 57 -13.88 0.81 10.39
CA ASP A 57 -13.88 -0.40 11.21
C ASP A 57 -12.51 -1.10 11.29
N GLY A 58 -11.45 -0.43 10.83
CA GLY A 58 -10.12 -1.04 10.90
C GLY A 58 -9.11 -0.38 9.98
N TYR A 59 -8.12 -1.15 9.57
CA TYR A 59 -7.01 -0.69 8.75
C TYR A 59 -6.85 -1.55 7.51
N VAL A 60 -6.42 -0.93 6.42
CA VAL A 60 -6.13 -1.60 5.16
C VAL A 60 -4.71 -1.29 4.75
N GLY A 61 -3.96 -2.32 4.37
CA GLY A 61 -2.66 -2.17 3.74
C GLY A 61 -2.80 -2.32 2.23
N VAL A 62 -2.30 -1.35 1.48
CA VAL A 62 -2.28 -1.40 0.03
C VAL A 62 -0.83 -1.55 -0.42
N THR A 63 -0.55 -2.64 -1.11
CA THR A 63 0.79 -2.96 -1.62
C THR A 63 0.82 -2.75 -3.12
N GLY A 64 1.83 -2.04 -3.60
CA GLY A 64 2.01 -1.78 -5.02
C GLY A 64 3.40 -1.24 -5.31
N LEU A 65 3.59 -0.75 -6.54
CA LEU A 65 4.87 -0.18 -6.97
C LEU A 65 5.13 1.14 -6.26
N SER A 66 6.26 1.22 -5.54
CA SER A 66 6.72 2.48 -4.94
C SER A 66 7.76 3.16 -5.82
N ASN A 67 8.53 2.38 -6.59
CA ASN A 67 9.55 2.92 -7.47
C ASN A 67 9.81 1.98 -8.64
N LEU A 68 10.06 2.56 -9.82
CA LEU A 68 10.40 1.82 -11.03
C LEU A 68 11.77 2.31 -11.50
N TYR A 69 12.76 1.43 -11.46
CA TYR A 69 14.15 1.79 -11.74
C TYR A 69 14.52 1.74 -13.22
N SER A 70 13.77 1.01 -14.02
CA SER A 70 14.06 0.86 -15.43
C SER A 70 13.19 1.78 -16.29
N GLU A 71 13.83 2.61 -17.11
CA GLU A 71 13.12 3.48 -18.07
C GLU A 71 12.53 2.65 -19.23
N MET A 72 13.02 1.45 -19.42
CA MET A 72 12.58 0.56 -20.50
C MET A 72 11.34 -0.26 -20.14
N MET A 73 10.94 -0.24 -18.89
CA MET A 73 9.79 -1.01 -18.42
C MET A 73 8.64 -0.10 -18.06
N SER A 74 7.44 -0.48 -18.46
CA SER A 74 6.21 0.15 -17.98
C SER A 74 5.74 -0.59 -16.71
N PRO A 75 4.88 0.04 -15.89
CA PRO A 75 4.34 -0.64 -14.71
C PRO A 75 3.66 -1.97 -15.01
N SER A 76 3.00 -2.08 -16.16
CA SER A 76 2.35 -3.33 -16.57
C SER A 76 3.34 -4.47 -16.85
N ASP A 77 4.57 -4.14 -17.23
CA ASP A 77 5.61 -5.13 -17.51
C ASP A 77 6.15 -5.79 -16.24
N CYS A 78 5.94 -5.17 -15.08
CA CYS A 78 6.42 -5.69 -13.81
C CYS A 78 5.53 -6.78 -13.22
N ASP A 79 4.38 -7.03 -13.83
CA ASP A 79 3.37 -7.99 -13.34
C ASP A 79 3.00 -7.74 -11.87
N VAL A 80 3.00 -6.46 -11.48
CA VAL A 80 2.65 -6.03 -10.13
C VAL A 80 1.42 -5.14 -10.21
N HIS A 81 0.34 -5.58 -9.60
CA HIS A 81 -0.89 -4.82 -9.48
C HIS A 81 -1.11 -4.48 -8.01
N CYS A 82 -1.60 -3.29 -7.72
CA CYS A 82 -1.95 -2.93 -6.35
C CYS A 82 -2.98 -3.91 -5.80
N TYR A 83 -2.77 -4.36 -4.59
CA TYR A 83 -3.73 -5.18 -3.88
C TYR A 83 -3.88 -4.69 -2.44
N ALA A 84 -5.04 -4.94 -1.87
CA ALA A 84 -5.37 -4.51 -0.52
C ALA A 84 -5.70 -5.71 0.36
N GLU A 85 -5.26 -5.64 1.61
CA GLU A 85 -5.54 -6.64 2.63
C GLU A 85 -5.88 -5.94 3.93
N GLU A 86 -6.62 -6.63 4.80
CA GLU A 86 -6.92 -6.12 6.13
C GLU A 86 -5.67 -6.19 7.00
N TYR A 87 -5.40 -5.08 7.70
CA TYR A 87 -4.32 -4.98 8.67
C TYR A 87 -4.89 -4.66 10.05
N GLU A 88 -4.15 -4.97 11.08
CA GLU A 88 -4.50 -4.60 12.44
C GLU A 88 -3.37 -3.81 13.08
N ALA A 89 -3.72 -2.91 13.99
CA ALA A 89 -2.73 -2.17 14.74
C ALA A 89 -2.16 -3.08 15.84
N VAL A 90 -0.85 -3.29 15.80
CA VAL A 90 -0.15 -4.12 16.77
C VAL A 90 0.69 -3.24 17.66
N GLN A 91 0.48 -3.35 18.97
CA GLN A 91 1.30 -2.63 19.92
C GLN A 91 2.67 -3.31 20.01
N THR A 92 3.71 -2.56 19.65
CA THR A 92 5.08 -3.06 19.67
C THR A 92 5.79 -2.60 20.94
N ILE A 93 6.40 -3.55 21.66
CA ILE A 93 7.22 -3.26 22.82
C ILE A 93 8.67 -3.13 22.32
N THR A 94 9.26 -1.98 22.57
CA THR A 94 10.68 -1.77 22.24
C THR A 94 11.50 -1.76 23.53
N TYR A 95 12.71 -2.26 23.40
CA TYR A 95 13.63 -2.36 24.55
C TYR A 95 14.78 -1.38 24.35
N LYS A 96 15.12 -0.66 25.41
CA LYS A 96 16.26 0.26 25.42
C LYS A 96 17.26 -0.18 26.48
N ARG A 97 18.52 0.16 26.26
CA ARG A 97 19.56 -0.09 27.26
C ARG A 97 19.23 0.69 28.54
N LYS A 98 19.23 0.00 29.64
CA LYS A 98 19.05 0.63 30.94
C LYS A 98 20.34 1.36 31.33
N LYS A 99 20.20 2.60 31.74
CA LYS A 99 21.29 3.40 32.23
C LYS A 99 21.35 3.36 33.75
#